data_9c029a5cb09eb79648c0b6ee0373f3af
#
_entry.id   9c029a5cb09eb79648c0b6ee0373f3af
#
_cell.length_a   1.000
_cell.length_b   1.000
_cell.length_c   1.000
_cell.angle_alpha   90.00
_cell.angle_beta   90.00
_cell.angle_gamma   90.00
#
_symmetry.space_group_name_H-M   'P 1'
#
loop_
_entity.id
_entity.type
_entity.pdbx_description
1 polymer ?
#
loop_
_entity_poly.entity_id
_entity_poly.type
_entity_poly.pdbx_seq_one_letter_code
_entity_poly.pdbx_strand_id
1 'polypeptide(L)'
;MKRMLFVYNPNSGMGLLKPKLSDVIDTFVKGGYEVTVYPTQRSQDAVRKVSEYKEEYDLVACSGGDGTLDEVVTGMMMRENKTPIGYIPAGTTNDFASSLHISKNMLEAADTIVTGTPFSFDIGQ
;
A
#
# COMPACT_ATOMS: atom_id res chain seq x y z
N MET A 1 10.52 15.10 -8.31
CA MET A 1 9.43 14.57 -7.51
C MET A 1 9.51 13.05 -7.50
N LYS A 2 9.35 12.46 -6.33
CA LYS A 2 9.37 11.01 -6.22
C LYS A 2 8.07 10.42 -6.77
N ARG A 3 8.13 9.20 -7.22
CA ARG A 3 6.98 8.52 -7.82
C ARG A 3 6.59 7.32 -6.98
N MET A 4 5.29 7.16 -6.79
CA MET A 4 4.75 6.10 -5.97
C MET A 4 3.67 5.34 -6.73
N LEU A 5 3.69 4.01 -6.63
CA LEU A 5 2.56 3.19 -7.04
C LEU A 5 1.79 2.80 -5.79
N PHE A 6 0.52 3.13 -5.75
CA PHE A 6 -0.34 2.80 -4.62
C PHE A 6 -1.35 1.75 -5.04
N VAL A 7 -1.17 0.55 -4.55
CA VAL A 7 -2.03 -0.60 -4.87
C VAL A 7 -2.95 -0.84 -3.68
N TYR A 8 -4.23 -0.92 -3.93
CA TYR A 8 -5.15 -1.20 -2.83
C TYR A 8 -6.27 -2.13 -3.29
N ASN A 9 -6.84 -2.85 -2.33
CA ASN A 9 -7.98 -3.70 -2.57
C ASN A 9 -9.24 -2.95 -2.15
N PRO A 10 -10.11 -2.56 -3.10
CA PRO A 10 -11.28 -1.76 -2.76
C PRO A 10 -12.30 -2.48 -1.90
N ASN A 11 -12.19 -3.80 -1.81
CA ASN A 11 -13.14 -4.60 -1.04
C ASN A 11 -12.62 -5.03 0.32
N SER A 12 -11.40 -4.68 0.67
CA SER A 12 -10.88 -5.09 1.96
C SER A 12 -11.20 -4.08 3.05
N GLY A 13 -11.02 -4.51 4.29
CA GLY A 13 -11.19 -3.63 5.44
C GLY A 13 -12.61 -3.19 5.66
N MET A 14 -13.58 -3.95 5.14
CA MET A 14 -14.99 -3.59 5.26
C MET A 14 -15.25 -2.16 4.77
N GLY A 15 -14.47 -1.74 3.77
CA GLY A 15 -14.62 -0.42 3.22
C GLY A 15 -13.96 0.68 4.04
N LEU A 16 -13.10 0.34 4.98
CA LEU A 16 -12.48 1.34 5.84
C LEU A 16 -11.58 2.30 5.08
N LEU A 17 -10.94 1.82 4.01
CA LEU A 17 -10.08 2.69 3.23
C LEU A 17 -10.86 3.70 2.40
N LYS A 18 -12.00 3.29 1.83
CA LYS A 18 -12.72 4.16 0.90
C LYS A 18 -12.98 5.56 1.43
N PRO A 19 -13.51 5.74 2.65
CA PRO A 19 -13.74 7.09 3.15
C PRO A 19 -12.46 7.84 3.47
N LYS A 20 -11.33 7.14 3.57
CA LYS A 20 -10.05 7.77 3.88
C LYS A 20 -9.13 7.88 2.67
N LEU A 21 -9.53 7.32 1.55
CA LEU A 21 -8.64 7.23 0.39
C LEU A 21 -8.14 8.59 -0.08
N SER A 22 -9.02 9.56 -0.17
CA SER A 22 -8.63 10.90 -0.60
C SER A 22 -7.60 11.50 0.36
N ASP A 23 -7.81 11.33 1.65
CA ASP A 23 -6.89 11.86 2.66
C ASP A 23 -5.53 11.18 2.60
N VAL A 24 -5.53 9.87 2.36
CA VAL A 24 -4.28 9.10 2.23
C VAL A 24 -3.49 9.60 1.02
N ILE A 25 -4.17 9.74 -0.12
CA ILE A 25 -3.51 10.22 -1.33
C ILE A 25 -2.98 11.64 -1.12
N ASP A 26 -3.76 12.50 -0.49
CA ASP A 26 -3.34 13.86 -0.20
C ASP A 26 -2.08 13.89 0.66
N THR A 27 -2.02 13.01 1.66
CA THR A 27 -0.84 12.89 2.50
C THR A 27 0.40 12.53 1.68
N PHE A 28 0.25 11.58 0.75
CA PHE A 28 1.36 11.19 -0.11
C PHE A 28 1.81 12.34 -1.00
N VAL A 29 0.86 13.05 -1.58
CA VAL A 29 1.21 14.17 -2.47
C VAL A 29 1.90 15.28 -1.70
N LYS A 30 1.42 15.58 -0.51
CA LYS A 30 2.06 16.60 0.34
C LYS A 30 3.44 16.17 0.77
N GLY A 31 3.70 14.87 0.82
CA GLY A 31 5.02 14.34 1.14
C GLY A 31 5.99 14.34 -0.03
N GLY A 32 5.57 14.83 -1.19
CA GLY A 32 6.47 14.96 -2.34
C GLY A 32 6.36 13.83 -3.36
N TYR A 33 5.28 13.07 -3.33
CA TYR A 33 5.11 11.96 -4.26
C TYR A 33 4.09 12.26 -5.35
N GLU A 34 4.42 11.81 -6.54
CA GLU A 34 3.44 11.71 -7.62
C GLU A 34 2.87 10.30 -7.54
N VAL A 35 1.57 10.19 -7.29
CA VAL A 35 0.95 8.91 -6.95
C VAL A 35 0.18 8.35 -8.14
N THR A 36 0.49 7.11 -8.48
CA THR A 36 -0.30 6.34 -9.43
C THR A 36 -1.10 5.34 -8.62
N VAL A 37 -2.42 5.41 -8.72
CA VAL A 37 -3.31 4.61 -7.89
C VAL A 37 -3.84 3.44 -8.71
N TYR A 38 -3.77 2.25 -8.15
CA TYR A 38 -4.29 1.06 -8.82
C TYR A 38 -5.19 0.26 -7.88
N PRO A 39 -6.50 0.25 -8.09
CA PRO A 39 -7.40 -0.63 -7.34
C PRO A 39 -7.34 -2.03 -7.95
N THR A 40 -7.12 -3.04 -7.13
CA THR A 40 -7.07 -4.40 -7.64
C THR A 40 -8.45 -4.84 -8.09
N GLN A 41 -8.48 -5.66 -9.14
CA GLN A 41 -9.72 -6.04 -9.79
C GLN A 41 -10.16 -7.47 -9.45
N ARG A 42 -9.24 -8.28 -8.97
CA ARG A 42 -9.52 -9.66 -8.63
C ARG A 42 -8.39 -10.25 -7.80
N SER A 43 -8.57 -11.47 -7.35
CA SER A 43 -7.52 -12.19 -6.63
C SER A 43 -6.26 -12.29 -7.49
N GLN A 44 -5.11 -12.14 -6.90
CA GLN A 44 -3.80 -12.20 -7.54
C GLN A 44 -3.49 -11.03 -8.47
N ASP A 45 -4.38 -10.06 -8.56
CA ASP A 45 -4.14 -8.91 -9.42
C ASP A 45 -2.98 -8.05 -8.92
N ALA A 46 -2.81 -7.95 -7.61
CA ALA A 46 -1.69 -7.19 -7.05
C ALA A 46 -0.36 -7.86 -7.38
N VAL A 47 -0.30 -9.19 -7.41
CA VAL A 47 0.91 -9.90 -7.82
C VAL A 47 1.27 -9.50 -9.23
N ARG A 48 0.30 -9.57 -10.13
CA ARG A 48 0.51 -9.23 -11.53
C ARG A 48 0.97 -7.79 -11.69
N LYS A 49 0.25 -6.88 -11.08
CA LYS A 49 0.57 -5.45 -11.24
C LYS A 49 1.97 -5.14 -10.73
N VAL A 50 2.31 -5.65 -9.56
CA VAL A 50 3.60 -5.33 -8.95
C VAL A 50 4.74 -6.02 -9.70
N SER A 51 4.53 -7.24 -10.18
CA SER A 51 5.60 -7.95 -10.89
C SER A 51 5.85 -7.41 -12.29
N GLU A 52 4.86 -6.72 -12.87
CA GLU A 52 4.92 -6.33 -14.28
C GLU A 52 5.14 -4.85 -14.56
N TYR A 53 5.04 -3.98 -13.56
CA TYR A 53 5.16 -2.56 -13.88
C TYR A 53 6.58 -2.25 -14.39
N LYS A 54 6.65 -1.31 -15.32
CA LYS A 54 7.92 -0.93 -15.94
C LYS A 54 8.36 0.47 -15.58
N GLU A 55 7.49 1.23 -15.00
CA GLU A 55 7.79 2.59 -14.56
C GLU A 55 8.80 2.54 -13.42
N GLU A 56 9.54 3.61 -13.25
CA GLU A 56 10.47 3.70 -12.13
C GLU A 56 9.76 4.34 -10.94
N TYR A 57 9.40 3.52 -9.98
CA TYR A 57 8.80 4.01 -8.75
C TYR A 57 9.83 4.04 -7.65
N ASP A 58 9.76 5.07 -6.83
CA ASP A 58 10.61 5.18 -5.64
C ASP A 58 10.04 4.40 -4.47
N LEU A 59 8.73 4.15 -4.50
CA LEU A 59 8.05 3.45 -3.43
C LEU A 59 6.80 2.78 -4.00
N VAL A 60 6.50 1.58 -3.52
CA VAL A 60 5.22 0.92 -3.78
C VAL A 60 4.48 0.88 -2.45
N ALA A 61 3.39 1.62 -2.36
CA ALA A 61 2.55 1.58 -1.19
C ALA A 61 1.37 0.65 -1.45
N CYS A 62 0.88 0.02 -0.41
CA CYS A 62 -0.31 -0.82 -0.56
C CYS A 62 -1.19 -0.71 0.66
N SER A 63 -2.45 -0.99 0.46
CA SER A 63 -3.42 -0.99 1.53
C SER A 63 -4.43 -2.10 1.31
N GLY A 64 -4.76 -2.81 2.35
CA GLY A 64 -5.67 -3.92 2.28
C GLY A 64 -5.47 -4.83 3.46
N GLY A 65 -5.96 -6.04 3.36
CA GLY A 65 -5.72 -7.05 4.36
C GLY A 65 -4.39 -7.75 4.14
N ASP A 66 -4.17 -8.77 4.93
CA ASP A 66 -2.94 -9.55 4.84
C ASP A 66 -2.75 -10.16 3.45
N GLY A 67 -3.85 -10.54 2.81
CA GLY A 67 -3.78 -11.09 1.46
C GLY A 67 -3.24 -10.12 0.44
N THR A 68 -3.64 -8.84 0.54
CA THR A 68 -3.14 -7.82 -0.36
C THR A 68 -1.64 -7.60 -0.15
N LEU A 69 -1.22 -7.52 1.09
CA LEU A 69 0.19 -7.36 1.40
C LEU A 69 0.99 -8.55 0.88
N ASP A 70 0.50 -9.77 1.10
CA ASP A 70 1.17 -10.97 0.59
C ASP A 70 1.32 -10.93 -0.92
N GLU A 71 0.30 -10.49 -1.63
CA GLU A 71 0.36 -10.40 -3.08
C GLU A 71 1.39 -9.38 -3.53
N VAL A 72 1.43 -8.22 -2.89
CA VAL A 72 2.40 -7.19 -3.23
C VAL A 72 3.83 -7.69 -2.97
N VAL A 73 4.05 -8.33 -1.84
CA VAL A 73 5.36 -8.89 -1.51
C VAL A 73 5.74 -9.95 -2.52
N THR A 74 4.82 -10.86 -2.85
CA THR A 74 5.07 -11.91 -3.83
C THR A 74 5.45 -11.32 -5.18
N GLY A 75 4.69 -10.31 -5.64
CA GLY A 75 5.01 -9.67 -6.91
C GLY A 75 6.37 -8.99 -6.88
N MET A 76 6.71 -8.35 -5.77
CA MET A 76 8.00 -7.69 -5.64
C MET A 76 9.15 -8.68 -5.67
N MET A 77 8.96 -9.85 -5.06
CA MET A 77 9.99 -10.89 -5.08
C MET A 77 10.28 -11.41 -6.47
N MET A 78 9.33 -11.29 -7.39
CA MET A 78 9.50 -11.74 -8.76
C MET A 78 10.28 -10.74 -9.62
N ARG A 79 10.55 -9.56 -9.10
CA ARG A 79 11.24 -8.52 -9.86
C ARG A 79 12.73 -8.58 -9.65
N GLU A 80 13.49 -8.22 -10.67
CA GLU A 80 14.93 -8.02 -10.51
C GLU A 80 15.19 -6.76 -9.69
N ASN A 81 14.52 -5.68 -10.05
CA ASN A 81 14.69 -4.40 -9.35
C ASN A 81 13.62 -4.27 -8.28
N LYS A 82 14.03 -4.33 -7.05
CA LYS A 82 13.11 -4.26 -5.92
C LYS A 82 12.89 -2.81 -5.51
N THR A 83 11.66 -2.50 -5.17
CA THR A 83 11.26 -1.18 -4.70
C THR A 83 10.79 -1.32 -3.25
N PRO A 84 11.12 -0.37 -2.38
CA PRO A 84 10.61 -0.44 -1.01
C PRO A 84 9.09 -0.46 -0.95
N ILE A 85 8.55 -1.16 0.01
CA ILE A 85 7.10 -1.29 0.19
C ILE A 85 6.68 -0.54 1.44
N GLY A 86 5.63 0.28 1.29
CA GLY A 86 4.96 0.89 2.43
C GLY A 86 3.59 0.28 2.58
N TYR A 87 3.19 -0.02 3.80
CA TYR A 87 1.93 -0.70 4.02
C TYR A 87 1.02 0.13 4.93
N ILE A 88 -0.22 0.31 4.49
CA ILE A 88 -1.27 0.95 5.27
C ILE A 88 -2.29 -0.13 5.62
N PRO A 89 -2.36 -0.57 6.87
CA PRO A 89 -3.32 -1.60 7.24
C PRO A 89 -4.75 -1.11 7.03
N ALA A 90 -5.50 -1.86 6.27
CA ALA A 90 -6.90 -1.58 6.04
C ALA A 90 -7.68 -2.87 5.96
N GLY A 91 -7.10 -3.95 6.47
CA GLY A 91 -7.72 -5.24 6.42
C GLY A 91 -8.78 -5.39 7.48
N THR A 92 -9.61 -6.37 7.29
CA THR A 92 -10.58 -6.73 8.29
C THR A 92 -9.91 -7.39 9.46
N THR A 93 -10.52 -7.25 10.59
CA THR A 93 -10.09 -7.94 11.76
C THR A 93 -11.31 -8.33 12.53
N ASN A 94 -11.22 -9.42 13.26
CA ASN A 94 -12.30 -9.85 14.12
C ASN A 94 -12.31 -9.08 15.42
N ASP A 95 -11.27 -8.31 15.64
CA ASP A 95 -11.16 -7.51 16.84
C ASP A 95 -11.61 -6.10 16.51
N PHE A 96 -12.78 -5.72 17.05
CA PHE A 96 -13.32 -4.46 16.77
C PHE A 96 -12.53 -3.28 17.37
N ALA A 97 -11.79 -3.53 18.42
CA ALA A 97 -10.88 -2.51 18.92
C ALA A 97 -9.76 -2.25 17.91
N SER A 98 -9.28 -3.31 17.26
CA SER A 98 -8.29 -3.16 16.20
C SER A 98 -8.85 -2.44 15.00
N SER A 99 -10.13 -2.66 14.68
CA SER A 99 -10.75 -1.96 13.57
C SER A 99 -10.78 -0.46 13.80
N LEU A 100 -11.12 -0.03 15.00
CA LEU A 100 -11.07 1.38 15.34
C LEU A 100 -9.67 1.94 15.24
N HIS A 101 -8.72 1.16 15.68
CA HIS A 101 -7.33 1.54 15.66
C HIS A 101 -6.82 1.68 14.21
N ILE A 102 -7.19 0.75 13.35
CA ILE A 102 -6.80 0.81 11.95
C ILE A 102 -7.37 2.05 11.29
N SER A 103 -8.63 2.36 11.53
CA SER A 103 -9.25 3.55 10.96
C SER A 103 -8.52 4.81 11.38
N LYS A 104 -8.09 4.87 12.63
CA LYS A 104 -7.34 6.01 13.15
C LYS A 104 -5.94 6.07 12.56
N ASN A 105 -5.33 4.91 12.35
CA ASN A 105 -3.92 4.84 12.01
C ASN A 105 -3.61 4.86 10.53
N MET A 106 -4.62 4.82 9.66
CA MET A 106 -4.38 4.88 8.23
C MET A 106 -3.62 6.14 7.83
N LEU A 107 -4.03 7.28 8.33
CA LEU A 107 -3.37 8.54 8.01
C LEU A 107 -2.01 8.64 8.69
N GLU A 108 -1.89 8.10 9.90
CA GLU A 108 -0.60 8.04 10.56
C GLU A 108 0.39 7.17 9.79
N ALA A 109 -0.09 6.03 9.27
CA ALA A 109 0.75 5.16 8.47
C ALA A 109 1.19 5.85 7.19
N ALA A 110 0.29 6.56 6.52
CA ALA A 110 0.63 7.30 5.33
C ALA A 110 1.67 8.37 5.62
N ASP A 111 1.51 9.08 6.72
CA ASP A 111 2.44 10.12 7.12
C ASP A 111 3.82 9.51 7.42
N THR A 112 3.86 8.37 8.09
CA THR A 112 5.11 7.68 8.39
C THR A 112 5.83 7.28 7.12
N ILE A 113 5.09 6.82 6.11
CA ILE A 113 5.67 6.43 4.83
C ILE A 113 6.40 7.61 4.18
N VAL A 114 5.81 8.80 4.23
CA VAL A 114 6.37 9.94 3.53
C VAL A 114 7.41 10.71 4.34
N THR A 115 7.36 10.61 5.66
CA THR A 115 8.26 11.40 6.51
C THR A 115 9.39 10.59 7.10
N GLY A 116 9.23 9.28 7.17
CA GLY A 116 10.21 8.41 7.80
C GLY A 116 10.82 7.45 6.80
N THR A 117 11.51 6.47 7.33
CA THR A 117 12.00 5.37 6.52
C THR A 117 10.85 4.43 6.27
N PRO A 118 10.49 4.20 5.01
CA PRO A 118 9.39 3.28 4.73
C PRO A 118 9.70 1.90 5.27
N PHE A 119 8.63 1.22 5.69
CA PHE A 119 8.75 -0.16 6.06
C PHE A 119 9.17 -0.94 4.82
N SER A 120 10.32 -1.53 4.85
CA SER A 120 10.77 -2.30 3.72
C SER A 120 10.97 -3.73 4.16
N PHE A 121 10.49 -4.65 3.35
CA PHE A 121 10.78 -6.05 3.55
C PHE A 121 12.17 -6.30 3.01
N ASP A 122 12.92 -7.06 3.75
CA ASP A 122 14.24 -7.46 3.29
C ASP A 122 14.11 -8.62 2.33
N ILE A 123 13.42 -8.36 1.26
CA ILE A 123 13.08 -9.40 0.30
C ILE A 123 14.32 -9.97 -0.37
N GLY A 124 15.34 -9.16 -0.45
CA GLY A 124 16.58 -9.60 -1.06
C GLY A 124 17.48 -10.41 -0.15
N GLN A 125 17.03 -10.65 1.03
CA GLN A 125 17.86 -11.34 2.01
C GLN A 125 17.45 -12.75 2.21
#